data_0053086de345aebf4afd8dc9ce87f374
#
_entry.id   0053086de345aebf4afd8dc9ce87f374
#
_cell.length_a   1.000
_cell.length_b   1.000
_cell.length_c   1.000
_cell.angle_alpha   90.00
_cell.angle_beta   90.00
_cell.angle_gamma   90.00
#
_symmetry.space_group_name_H-M   'P 1'
#
loop_
_entity.id
_entity.type
_entity.pdbx_description
1 polymer ?
#
loop_
_entity_poly.entity_id
_entity_poly.type
_entity_poly.pdbx_seq_one_letter_code
_entity_poly.pdbx_strand_id
1 'polypeptide(L)'
;MKKNKISKNWVNKQRRDTYVRQSKVDGYRARSAYKLKEIDEKFKIFKGGMSVVDIGAAPGSWSQYVAKVVKSGKIISIDLKEMENIENTLQIQGDFTLVDTQNQIKEYLKKKPDVVMSDTVSYTHLTLPTRIFV
;
A
#
# COMPACT_ATOMS: atom_id res chain seq x y z
N MET A 1 12.60 37.26 -0.39
CA MET A 1 12.66 35.90 -0.85
C MET A 1 12.19 34.89 0.18
N LYS A 2 11.94 35.36 1.40
CA LYS A 2 11.27 34.54 2.43
C LYS A 2 9.83 34.15 2.05
N LYS A 3 9.19 34.86 1.16
CA LYS A 3 7.83 34.58 0.68
C LYS A 3 7.69 33.22 0.00
N ASN A 4 8.71 32.75 -0.72
CA ASN A 4 8.63 31.47 -1.44
C ASN A 4 8.60 30.26 -0.51
N LYS A 5 9.31 30.32 0.61
CA LYS A 5 9.36 29.23 1.59
C LYS A 5 8.04 29.08 2.35
N ILE A 6 7.42 30.21 2.72
CA ILE A 6 6.12 30.23 3.41
C ILE A 6 5.02 29.76 2.47
N SER A 7 5.03 30.21 1.21
CA SER A 7 4.07 29.82 0.19
C SER A 7 4.12 28.32 -0.10
N LYS A 8 5.33 27.74 -0.14
CA LYS A 8 5.53 26.32 -0.37
C LYS A 8 4.92 25.46 0.74
N ASN A 9 5.18 25.84 2.00
CA ASN A 9 4.62 25.14 3.15
C ASN A 9 3.10 25.24 3.20
N TRP A 10 2.55 26.38 2.86
CA TRP A 10 1.11 26.61 2.81
C TRP A 10 0.45 25.75 1.72
N VAL A 11 1.02 25.70 0.53
CA VAL A 11 0.53 24.88 -0.58
C VAL A 11 0.57 23.39 -0.21
N ASN A 12 1.65 22.95 0.41
CA ASN A 12 1.77 21.54 0.84
C ASN A 12 0.74 21.18 1.90
N LYS A 13 0.49 22.07 2.84
CA LYS A 13 -0.55 21.89 3.86
C LYS A 13 -1.94 21.81 3.23
N GLN A 14 -2.25 22.70 2.31
CA GLN A 14 -3.55 22.68 1.62
C GLN A 14 -3.74 21.41 0.82
N ARG A 15 -2.72 20.94 0.16
CA ARG A 15 -2.77 19.68 -0.60
C ARG A 15 -3.07 18.48 0.31
N ARG A 16 -2.41 18.41 1.47
CA ARG A 16 -2.69 17.37 2.46
C ARG A 16 -4.11 17.44 2.99
N ASP A 17 -4.59 18.62 3.33
CA ASP A 17 -5.94 18.82 3.84
C ASP A 17 -6.99 18.42 2.79
N THR A 18 -6.74 18.70 1.53
CA THR A 18 -7.60 18.31 0.42
C THR A 18 -7.66 16.78 0.31
N TYR A 19 -6.52 16.09 0.38
CA TYR A 19 -6.48 14.63 0.32
C TYR A 19 -7.15 13.98 1.53
N VAL A 20 -7.02 14.55 2.72
CA VAL A 20 -7.71 14.04 3.91
C VAL A 20 -9.23 14.12 3.72
N ARG A 21 -9.74 15.24 3.22
CA ARG A 21 -11.17 15.39 2.93
C ARG A 21 -11.62 14.45 1.83
N GLN A 22 -10.86 14.36 0.75
CA GLN A 22 -11.18 13.49 -0.37
C GLN A 22 -11.18 12.02 0.04
N SER A 23 -10.26 11.61 0.92
CA SER A 23 -10.20 10.24 1.40
C SER A 23 -11.46 9.83 2.15
N LYS A 24 -12.06 10.74 2.89
CA LYS A 24 -13.33 10.48 3.58
C LYS A 24 -14.49 10.30 2.60
N VAL A 25 -14.51 11.10 1.53
CA VAL A 25 -15.52 10.97 0.47
C VAL A 25 -15.38 9.65 -0.28
N ASP A 26 -14.15 9.27 -0.62
CA ASP A 26 -13.86 8.06 -1.39
C ASP A 26 -13.87 6.78 -0.54
N GLY A 27 -13.94 6.92 0.78
CA GLY A 27 -13.96 5.78 1.70
C GLY A 27 -12.58 5.20 2.01
N TYR A 28 -11.49 5.90 1.70
CA TYR A 28 -10.15 5.45 2.07
C TYR A 28 -9.84 5.72 3.53
N ARG A 29 -9.11 4.80 4.15
CA ARG A 29 -8.73 4.89 5.57
C ARG A 29 -7.67 5.95 5.84
N ALA A 30 -6.90 6.34 4.82
CA ALA A 30 -5.89 7.38 4.93
C ALA A 30 -5.64 8.03 3.58
N ARG A 31 -5.10 9.25 3.61
CA ARG A 31 -4.75 10.01 2.41
C ARG A 31 -3.61 9.39 1.60
N SER A 32 -2.84 8.48 2.21
CA SER A 32 -1.73 7.82 1.52
C SER A 32 -2.18 7.01 0.30
N ALA A 33 -3.47 6.64 0.20
CA ALA A 33 -4.02 6.01 -0.99
C ALA A 33 -3.79 6.83 -2.25
N TYR A 34 -3.83 8.16 -2.15
CA TYR A 34 -3.63 9.04 -3.32
C TYR A 34 -2.18 9.08 -3.78
N LYS A 35 -1.24 8.94 -2.85
CA LYS A 35 0.18 8.79 -3.20
C LYS A 35 0.38 7.54 -4.08
N LEU A 36 -0.20 6.44 -3.68
CA LEU A 36 -0.12 5.21 -4.46
C LEU A 36 -0.83 5.34 -5.80
N LYS A 37 -2.01 5.97 -5.80
CA LYS A 37 -2.75 6.24 -7.04
C LYS A 37 -1.93 7.05 -8.03
N GLU A 38 -1.25 8.10 -7.57
CA GLU A 38 -0.38 8.92 -8.41
C GLU A 38 0.79 8.10 -8.98
N ILE A 39 1.41 7.27 -8.16
CA ILE A 39 2.49 6.39 -8.60
C ILE A 39 1.98 5.41 -9.65
N ASP A 40 0.83 4.80 -9.42
CA ASP A 40 0.23 3.84 -10.33
C ASP A 40 -0.15 4.49 -11.66
N GLU A 41 -0.74 5.66 -11.64
CA GLU A 41 -1.10 6.39 -12.86
C GLU A 41 0.13 6.76 -13.68
N LYS A 42 1.22 7.12 -13.02
CA LYS A 42 2.46 7.50 -13.68
C LYS A 42 3.19 6.29 -14.29
N PHE A 43 3.29 5.20 -13.55
CA PHE A 43 4.08 4.03 -13.95
C PHE A 43 3.25 2.85 -14.43
N LYS A 44 1.94 2.90 -14.31
CA LYS A 44 1.00 1.85 -14.72
C LYS A 44 1.39 0.49 -14.14
N ILE A 45 1.48 0.44 -12.80
CA ILE A 45 1.99 -0.71 -12.07
C ILE A 45 0.95 -1.83 -11.96
N PHE A 46 -0.27 -1.48 -11.53
CA PHE A 46 -1.28 -2.47 -11.17
C PHE A 46 -2.18 -2.83 -12.33
N LYS A 47 -2.37 -4.12 -12.51
CA LYS A 47 -3.25 -4.68 -13.56
C LYS A 47 -4.14 -5.76 -12.95
N GLY A 48 -5.28 -6.01 -13.57
CA GLY A 48 -6.19 -7.06 -13.12
C GLY A 48 -5.51 -8.42 -13.01
N GLY A 49 -5.83 -9.17 -11.96
CA GLY A 49 -5.30 -10.50 -11.73
C GLY A 49 -3.93 -10.59 -11.06
N MET A 50 -3.29 -9.48 -10.77
CA MET A 50 -1.98 -9.46 -10.11
C MET A 50 -2.06 -9.94 -8.66
N SER A 51 -0.94 -10.48 -8.19
CA SER A 51 -0.71 -10.82 -6.78
C SER A 51 0.13 -9.71 -6.14
N VAL A 52 -0.37 -9.12 -5.06
CA VAL A 52 0.24 -7.95 -4.41
C VAL A 52 0.41 -8.21 -2.92
N VAL A 53 1.56 -7.84 -2.39
CA VAL A 53 1.84 -7.88 -0.95
C VAL A 53 2.06 -6.46 -0.46
N ASP A 54 1.29 -6.06 0.56
CA ASP A 54 1.36 -4.76 1.21
C ASP A 54 1.97 -4.93 2.60
N ILE A 55 3.20 -4.47 2.79
CA ILE A 55 3.96 -4.62 4.02
C ILE A 55 3.82 -3.35 4.85
N GLY A 56 3.49 -3.52 6.13
CA GLY A 56 3.18 -2.38 6.99
C GLY A 56 1.88 -1.72 6.58
N ALA A 57 0.87 -2.52 6.32
CA ALA A 57 -0.33 -2.09 5.61
C ALA A 57 -1.29 -1.22 6.41
N ALA A 58 -1.27 -1.30 7.75
CA ALA A 58 -2.23 -0.55 8.56
C ALA A 58 -2.13 0.96 8.31
N PRO A 59 -3.23 1.69 8.23
CA PRO A 59 -4.62 1.28 8.40
C PRO A 59 -5.24 0.55 7.21
N GLY A 60 -4.56 0.44 6.06
CA GLY A 60 -5.03 -0.35 4.93
C GLY A 60 -5.42 0.45 3.69
N SER A 61 -5.08 1.73 3.62
CA SER A 61 -5.49 2.57 2.48
C SER A 61 -4.86 2.13 1.15
N TRP A 62 -3.62 1.69 1.17
CA TRP A 62 -2.96 1.17 -0.03
C TRP A 62 -3.59 -0.14 -0.51
N SER A 63 -3.86 -1.06 0.42
CA SER A 63 -4.57 -2.30 0.09
C SER A 63 -5.97 -2.03 -0.45
N GLN A 64 -6.67 -1.04 0.10
CA GLN A 64 -7.98 -0.63 -0.43
C GLN A 64 -7.91 -0.17 -1.88
N TYR A 65 -6.91 0.65 -2.21
CA TYR A 65 -6.73 1.12 -3.58
C TYR A 65 -6.44 -0.04 -4.52
N VAL A 66 -5.50 -0.90 -4.14
CA VAL A 66 -5.09 -2.05 -4.97
C VAL A 66 -6.26 -3.02 -5.18
N ALA A 67 -7.08 -3.25 -4.15
CA ALA A 67 -8.25 -4.12 -4.27
C ALA A 67 -9.24 -3.64 -5.34
N LYS A 68 -9.34 -2.33 -5.52
CA LYS A 68 -10.20 -1.75 -6.57
C LYS A 68 -9.63 -1.94 -7.97
N VAL A 69 -8.31 -1.90 -8.11
CA VAL A 69 -7.64 -1.93 -9.41
C VAL A 69 -7.37 -3.35 -9.88
N VAL A 70 -6.93 -4.21 -8.98
CA VAL A 70 -6.49 -5.58 -9.29
C VAL A 70 -7.67 -6.56 -9.45
N LYS A 71 -8.78 -6.27 -8.84
CA LYS A 71 -10.07 -7.00 -8.90
C LYS A 71 -9.97 -8.52 -8.66
N SER A 72 -9.56 -9.30 -9.63
CA SER A 72 -9.51 -10.77 -9.55
C SER A 72 -8.18 -11.32 -9.03
N GLY A 73 -7.26 -10.44 -8.61
CA GLY A 73 -5.98 -10.85 -8.07
C GLY A 73 -6.02 -11.26 -6.61
N LYS A 74 -4.85 -11.58 -6.08
CA LYS A 74 -4.67 -11.89 -4.66
C LYS A 74 -3.91 -10.76 -3.98
N ILE A 75 -4.43 -10.27 -2.88
CA ILE A 75 -3.81 -9.19 -2.11
C ILE A 75 -3.59 -9.66 -0.69
N ILE A 76 -2.39 -9.50 -0.18
CA ILE A 76 -2.04 -9.81 1.20
C ILE A 76 -1.60 -8.52 1.87
N SER A 77 -2.24 -8.20 2.99
CA SER A 77 -1.91 -7.05 3.83
C SER A 77 -1.30 -7.55 5.13
N ILE A 78 -0.09 -7.10 5.44
CA ILE A 78 0.67 -7.53 6.62
C ILE A 78 1.01 -6.33 7.48
N ASP A 79 0.71 -6.42 8.77
CA ASP A 79 1.11 -5.42 9.76
C ASP A 79 1.23 -6.06 11.12
N LEU A 80 2.08 -5.49 11.97
CA LEU A 80 2.13 -5.86 13.38
C LEU A 80 0.86 -5.45 14.12
N LYS A 81 0.22 -4.39 13.65
CA LYS A 81 -1.03 -3.89 14.22
C LYS A 81 -2.22 -4.60 13.59
N GLU A 82 -3.24 -4.81 14.41
CA GLU A 82 -4.53 -5.24 13.90
C GLU A 82 -5.13 -4.16 13.00
N MET A 83 -5.81 -4.58 11.95
CA MET A 83 -6.57 -3.64 11.13
C MET A 83 -7.89 -4.27 10.69
N GLU A 84 -8.86 -3.42 10.40
CA GLU A 84 -10.17 -3.85 9.96
C GLU A 84 -10.08 -4.58 8.61
N ASN A 85 -11.01 -5.51 8.40
CA ASN A 85 -11.05 -6.29 7.17
C ASN A 85 -11.23 -5.40 5.94
N ILE A 86 -10.51 -5.77 4.89
CA ILE A 86 -10.64 -5.17 3.56
C ILE A 86 -11.15 -6.26 2.63
N GLU A 87 -12.19 -5.94 1.89
CA GLU A 87 -12.79 -6.87 0.94
C GLU A 87 -11.75 -7.35 -0.07
N ASN A 88 -11.76 -8.64 -0.38
CA ASN A 88 -10.86 -9.30 -1.34
C ASN A 88 -9.38 -9.27 -0.95
N THR A 89 -9.07 -9.11 0.33
CA THR A 89 -7.69 -9.19 0.82
C THR A 89 -7.56 -10.23 1.91
N LEU A 90 -6.40 -10.87 1.97
CA LEU A 90 -5.99 -11.67 3.11
C LEU A 90 -5.16 -10.79 4.04
N GLN A 91 -5.56 -10.71 5.30
CA GLN A 91 -4.85 -9.91 6.28
C GLN A 91 -4.08 -10.82 7.21
N ILE A 92 -2.81 -10.51 7.40
CA ILE A 92 -1.93 -11.23 8.32
C ILE A 92 -1.44 -10.23 9.36
N GLN A 93 -1.77 -10.49 10.62
CA GLN A 93 -1.17 -9.74 11.73
C GLN A 93 0.11 -10.46 12.13
N GLY A 94 1.24 -9.86 11.83
CA GLY A 94 2.52 -10.48 12.12
C GLY A 94 3.71 -9.68 11.62
N ASP A 95 4.88 -10.24 11.88
CA ASP A 95 6.15 -9.64 11.50
C ASP A 95 6.62 -10.23 10.16
N PHE A 96 6.71 -9.40 9.14
CA PHE A 96 7.16 -9.83 7.81
C PHE A 96 8.57 -10.38 7.82
N THR A 97 9.42 -9.97 8.75
CA THR A 97 10.82 -10.45 8.83
C THR A 97 10.93 -11.90 9.29
N LEU A 98 9.87 -12.46 9.86
CA LEU A 98 9.86 -13.85 10.32
C LEU A 98 9.63 -14.83 9.17
N VAL A 99 10.40 -15.91 9.17
CA VAL A 99 10.32 -16.95 8.13
C VAL A 99 8.92 -17.58 8.08
N ASP A 100 8.29 -17.78 9.22
CA ASP A 100 6.94 -18.35 9.27
C ASP A 100 5.92 -17.48 8.56
N THR A 101 6.00 -16.17 8.74
CA THR A 101 5.13 -15.21 8.04
C THR A 101 5.37 -15.25 6.53
N GLN A 102 6.63 -15.28 6.13
CA GLN A 102 6.99 -15.37 4.71
C GLN A 102 6.49 -16.66 4.08
N ASN A 103 6.56 -17.77 4.82
CA ASN A 103 6.06 -19.06 4.35
C ASN A 103 4.53 -19.07 4.18
N GLN A 104 3.80 -18.40 5.07
CA GLN A 104 2.35 -18.23 4.92
C GLN A 104 2.00 -17.49 3.63
N ILE A 105 2.77 -16.45 3.31
CA ILE A 105 2.56 -15.68 2.09
C ILE A 105 2.82 -16.55 0.85
N LYS A 106 3.92 -17.26 0.84
CA LYS A 106 4.30 -18.15 -0.28
C LYS A 106 3.26 -19.24 -0.51
N GLU A 107 2.77 -19.84 0.58
CA GLU A 107 1.74 -20.86 0.52
C GLU A 107 0.42 -20.34 -0.04
N TYR A 108 0.01 -19.13 0.39
CA TYR A 108 -1.22 -18.53 -0.09
C TYR A 108 -1.13 -18.12 -1.57
N LEU A 109 -0.04 -17.52 -1.98
CA LEU A 109 0.14 -17.06 -3.35
C LEU A 109 0.48 -18.19 -4.33
N LYS A 110 1.21 -19.19 -3.88
CA LYS A 110 1.73 -20.33 -4.67
C LYS A 110 2.65 -19.94 -5.83
N LYS A 111 2.95 -18.67 -5.97
CA LYS A 111 3.86 -18.10 -6.97
C LYS A 111 4.48 -16.83 -6.40
N LYS A 112 5.47 -16.27 -7.09
CA LYS A 112 6.03 -14.98 -6.72
C LYS A 112 4.97 -13.90 -6.79
N PRO A 113 4.90 -12.98 -5.83
CA PRO A 113 4.04 -11.81 -6.00
C PRO A 113 4.49 -10.97 -7.18
N ASP A 114 3.52 -10.38 -7.86
CA ASP A 114 3.83 -9.45 -8.96
C ASP A 114 4.36 -8.13 -8.43
N VAL A 115 3.82 -7.67 -7.31
CA VAL A 115 4.21 -6.41 -6.68
C VAL A 115 4.36 -6.60 -5.19
N VAL A 116 5.44 -6.07 -4.62
CA VAL A 116 5.59 -5.87 -3.18
C VAL A 116 5.68 -4.38 -2.93
N MET A 117 4.85 -3.88 -2.05
CA MET A 117 4.79 -2.45 -1.74
C MET A 117 4.86 -2.20 -0.24
N SER A 118 5.36 -1.04 0.13
CA SER A 118 5.39 -0.61 1.53
C SER A 118 5.38 0.90 1.61
N ASP A 119 4.49 1.43 2.45
CA ASP A 119 4.45 2.86 2.78
C ASP A 119 5.25 3.16 4.05
N THR A 120 5.86 2.15 4.65
CA THR A 120 6.67 2.30 5.84
C THR A 120 8.14 2.47 5.50
N VAL A 121 8.90 3.03 6.46
CA VAL A 121 10.32 3.31 6.26
C VAL A 121 11.11 2.02 6.13
N SER A 122 11.69 1.84 4.96
CA SER A 122 12.77 0.92 4.58
C SER A 122 12.84 -0.46 5.26
N TYR A 123 12.30 -1.46 4.61
CA TYR A 123 12.82 -2.81 4.75
C TYR A 123 14.02 -2.95 3.81
N THR A 124 15.22 -2.79 4.36
CA THR A 124 16.45 -2.86 3.57
C THR A 124 16.81 -4.27 3.11
N HIS A 125 16.14 -5.31 3.66
CA HIS A 125 16.42 -6.70 3.35
C HIS A 125 15.13 -7.49 3.11
N LEU A 126 14.46 -7.19 2.00
CA LEU A 126 13.33 -8.02 1.56
C LEU A 126 13.88 -9.26 0.86
N THR A 127 13.64 -10.42 1.46
CA THR A 127 14.08 -11.70 0.91
C THR A 127 13.02 -12.36 0.03
N LEU A 128 11.82 -11.78 -0.04
CA LEU A 128 10.73 -12.31 -0.87
C LEU A 128 10.97 -11.92 -2.34
N PRO A 129 11.19 -12.90 -3.24
CA PRO A 129 11.36 -12.58 -4.65
C PRO A 129 10.09 -11.96 -5.23
N THR A 130 10.24 -10.90 -6.01
CA THR A 130 9.12 -10.23 -6.66
C THR A 130 9.59 -9.58 -7.95
N ARG A 131 8.64 -9.22 -8.82
CA ARG A 131 8.91 -8.49 -10.04
C ARG A 131 9.07 -7.00 -9.81
N ILE A 132 8.26 -6.43 -8.92
CA ILE A 132 8.19 -4.98 -8.75
C ILE A 132 8.15 -4.63 -7.25
N PHE A 133 8.98 -3.70 -6.84
CA PHE A 133 8.93 -3.07 -5.52
C PHE A 133 8.43 -1.63 -5.65
N VAL A 134 7.57 -1.26 -4.73
CA VAL A 134 7.04 0.10 -4.66
C VAL A 134 7.30 0.73 -3.30
#